data_537bd0982bc63f252fbc263317f69871
#
_entry.id   537bd0982bc63f252fbc263317f69871
#
_cell.length_a   1.000
_cell.length_b   1.000
_cell.length_c   1.000
_cell.angle_alpha   90.00
_cell.angle_beta   90.00
_cell.angle_gamma   90.00
#
_symmetry.space_group_name_H-M   'P 1'
#
loop_
_entity.id
_entity.type
_entity.pdbx_description
1 polymer ?
#
loop_
_entity_poly.entity_id
_entity_poly.type
_entity_poly.pdbx_seq_one_letter_code
_entity_poly.pdbx_strand_id
1 'polypeptide(L)'
;MFAGGELNPDQLAELQNALASLDLPPRKRQRLLWRLAKYGLIAAAKRNVRNQQSPDGNAWAGRKTKRRGKMLRNLPKLLHVREMPEINAVRVYLQGGGYRNGASPVPAGVVGYSQQYGMSVRVNRSGQRSRAEPGKKATIAQAKKLRALGYAVKRGKRWKKPTYRQITDTLTYAQAGVIIRKMSGRAVKTSWVINVPARAFLGMNDDEFNKALARQLQAIGFGWDVNAQDR
;
A
#
# COMPACT_ATOMS: atom_id res chain seq x y z
N MET A 1 4.90 -13.73 5.70
CA MET A 1 3.91 -12.83 6.34
C MET A 1 2.80 -12.60 5.33
N PHE A 2 1.61 -13.12 5.58
CA PHE A 2 0.49 -13.06 4.64
C PHE A 2 -0.46 -11.97 5.11
N ALA A 3 -0.91 -11.09 4.22
CA ALA A 3 -2.04 -10.21 4.51
C ALA A 3 -3.30 -11.09 4.49
N GLY A 4 -3.68 -11.64 5.62
CA GLY A 4 -4.97 -12.26 5.83
C GLY A 4 -5.99 -11.15 5.99
N GLY A 5 -6.99 -11.08 5.12
CA GLY A 5 -8.20 -10.34 5.41
C GLY A 5 -9.01 -11.19 6.38
N GLU A 6 -8.98 -10.85 7.64
CA GLU A 6 -9.84 -11.45 8.63
C GLU A 6 -11.16 -10.66 8.65
N LEU A 7 -12.26 -11.40 8.72
CA LEU A 7 -13.53 -10.79 9.11
C LEU A 7 -13.39 -10.25 10.54
N ASN A 8 -14.16 -9.21 10.86
CA ASN A 8 -14.29 -8.78 12.24
C ASN A 8 -14.69 -10.00 13.09
N PRO A 9 -14.16 -10.20 14.32
CA PRO A 9 -14.50 -11.33 15.18
C PRO A 9 -16.00 -11.56 15.33
N ASP A 10 -16.80 -10.50 15.42
CA ASP A 10 -18.25 -10.58 15.52
C ASP A 10 -18.87 -11.12 14.23
N GLN A 11 -18.43 -10.68 13.07
CA GLN A 11 -18.86 -11.19 11.76
C GLN A 11 -18.44 -12.65 11.56
N LEU A 12 -17.30 -13.06 12.10
CA LEU A 12 -16.84 -14.44 12.05
C LEU A 12 -17.73 -15.33 12.93
N ALA A 13 -18.07 -14.87 14.14
CA ALA A 13 -18.97 -15.58 15.05
C ALA A 13 -20.39 -15.70 14.44
N GLU A 14 -20.92 -14.62 13.88
CA GLU A 14 -22.21 -14.63 13.19
C GLU A 14 -22.22 -15.61 12.01
N LEU A 15 -21.18 -15.62 11.21
CA LEU A 15 -21.02 -16.57 10.10
C LEU A 15 -20.95 -18.02 10.61
N GLN A 16 -20.20 -18.27 11.67
CA GLN A 16 -20.12 -19.61 12.27
C GLN A 16 -21.46 -20.08 12.81
N ASN A 17 -22.20 -19.21 13.51
CA ASN A 17 -23.53 -19.50 14.02
C ASN A 17 -24.52 -19.75 12.89
N ALA A 18 -24.51 -18.92 11.84
CA ALA A 18 -25.32 -19.13 10.65
C ALA A 18 -25.00 -20.45 9.95
N LEU A 19 -23.72 -20.78 9.79
CA LEU A 19 -23.29 -22.06 9.20
C LEU A 19 -23.69 -23.27 10.04
N ALA A 20 -23.67 -23.15 11.38
CA ALA A 20 -24.07 -24.21 12.30
C ALA A 20 -25.59 -24.41 12.29
N SER A 21 -26.37 -23.32 12.27
CA SER A 21 -27.85 -23.39 12.28
C SER A 21 -28.44 -23.90 10.97
N LEU A 22 -27.70 -23.73 9.85
CA LEU A 22 -28.21 -24.05 8.50
C LEU A 22 -28.03 -25.52 8.10
N ASP A 23 -27.33 -26.32 8.88
CA ASP A 23 -27.01 -27.74 8.57
C ASP A 23 -26.62 -28.00 7.11
N LEU A 24 -25.82 -27.10 6.55
CA LEU A 24 -25.46 -27.17 5.13
C LEU A 24 -24.48 -28.31 4.86
N PRO A 25 -24.75 -29.13 3.79
CA PRO A 25 -23.79 -30.12 3.34
C PRO A 25 -22.41 -29.48 3.10
N PRO A 26 -21.28 -30.19 3.36
CA PRO A 26 -19.91 -29.62 3.27
C PRO A 26 -19.63 -28.90 1.94
N ARG A 27 -20.13 -29.45 0.81
CA ARG A 27 -19.96 -28.81 -0.52
C ARG A 27 -20.70 -27.48 -0.63
N LYS A 28 -21.95 -27.40 -0.10
CA LYS A 28 -22.71 -26.13 -0.12
C LYS A 28 -22.07 -25.11 0.81
N ARG A 29 -21.56 -25.52 1.98
CA ARG A 29 -20.84 -24.69 2.94
C ARG A 29 -19.57 -24.10 2.30
N GLN A 30 -18.75 -24.94 1.67
CA GLN A 30 -17.54 -24.49 0.98
C GLN A 30 -17.87 -23.49 -0.16
N ARG A 31 -18.91 -23.77 -0.94
CA ARG A 31 -19.39 -22.88 -2.01
C ARG A 31 -19.87 -21.54 -1.46
N LEU A 32 -20.56 -21.53 -0.31
CA LEU A 32 -20.98 -20.29 0.36
C LEU A 32 -19.78 -19.44 0.77
N LEU A 33 -18.82 -20.05 1.44
CA LEU A 33 -17.59 -19.36 1.88
C LEU A 33 -16.83 -18.77 0.69
N TRP A 34 -16.66 -19.53 -0.38
CA TRP A 34 -16.00 -19.06 -1.60
C TRP A 34 -16.75 -17.88 -2.24
N ARG A 35 -18.06 -17.97 -2.34
CA ARG A 35 -18.89 -16.91 -2.91
C ARG A 35 -18.86 -15.65 -2.05
N LEU A 36 -18.94 -15.79 -0.72
CA LEU A 36 -18.83 -14.67 0.23
C LEU A 36 -17.47 -13.99 0.10
N ALA A 37 -16.38 -14.75 0.00
CA ALA A 37 -15.04 -14.20 -0.22
C ALA A 37 -14.95 -13.45 -1.56
N LYS A 38 -15.44 -14.04 -2.67
CA LYS A 38 -15.31 -13.49 -4.01
C LYS A 38 -16.26 -12.33 -4.29
N TYR A 39 -17.53 -12.51 -3.99
CA TYR A 39 -18.59 -11.56 -4.33
C TYR A 39 -18.97 -10.62 -3.18
N GLY A 40 -18.61 -10.97 -1.94
CA GLY A 40 -18.71 -10.10 -0.77
C GLY A 40 -17.42 -9.34 -0.54
N LEU A 41 -16.41 -9.97 0.06
CA LEU A 41 -15.19 -9.33 0.55
C LEU A 41 -14.34 -8.68 -0.55
N ILE A 42 -14.07 -9.37 -1.66
CA ILE A 42 -13.29 -8.78 -2.77
C ILE A 42 -14.07 -7.65 -3.45
N ALA A 43 -15.38 -7.77 -3.57
CA ALA A 43 -16.22 -6.70 -4.12
C ALA A 43 -16.21 -5.46 -3.21
N ALA A 44 -16.29 -5.64 -1.88
CA ALA A 44 -16.16 -4.58 -0.89
C ALA A 44 -14.78 -3.92 -0.98
N ALA A 45 -13.69 -4.71 -1.03
CA ALA A 45 -12.34 -4.18 -1.18
C ALA A 45 -12.18 -3.32 -2.44
N LYS A 46 -12.75 -3.73 -3.58
CA LYS A 46 -12.78 -2.93 -4.82
C LYS A 46 -13.52 -1.61 -4.64
N ARG A 47 -14.64 -1.62 -3.92
CA ARG A 47 -15.45 -0.44 -3.60
C ARG A 47 -14.70 0.51 -2.67
N ASN A 48 -14.11 0.00 -1.57
CA ASN A 48 -13.33 0.77 -0.62
C ASN A 48 -12.16 1.49 -1.31
N VAL A 49 -11.42 0.79 -2.16
CA VAL A 49 -10.34 1.39 -2.97
C VAL A 49 -10.88 2.41 -3.97
N ARG A 50 -12.02 2.14 -4.61
CA ARG A 50 -12.65 3.11 -5.53
C ARG A 50 -13.08 4.38 -4.81
N ASN A 51 -13.60 4.27 -3.60
CA ASN A 51 -14.08 5.38 -2.80
C ASN A 51 -12.98 6.01 -1.92
N GLN A 52 -11.79 5.37 -1.83
CA GLN A 52 -10.66 5.83 -0.99
C GLN A 52 -11.01 5.90 0.49
N GLN A 53 -11.73 4.90 0.98
CA GLN A 53 -12.25 4.81 2.35
C GLN A 53 -11.96 3.44 2.96
N SER A 54 -12.02 3.38 4.30
CA SER A 54 -11.99 2.13 5.06
C SER A 54 -13.35 1.41 4.96
N PRO A 55 -13.46 0.14 5.39
CA PRO A 55 -14.73 -0.58 5.48
C PRO A 55 -15.81 0.19 6.26
N ASP A 56 -15.40 0.92 7.30
CA ASP A 56 -16.27 1.73 8.15
C ASP A 56 -16.70 3.08 7.53
N GLY A 57 -16.33 3.31 6.26
CA GLY A 57 -16.67 4.54 5.54
C GLY A 57 -15.73 5.73 5.81
N ASN A 58 -14.74 5.60 6.71
CA ASN A 58 -13.81 6.66 7.01
C ASN A 58 -12.84 6.91 5.84
N ALA A 59 -12.68 8.17 5.42
CA ALA A 59 -11.78 8.53 4.34
C ALA A 59 -10.31 8.25 4.71
N TRP A 60 -9.55 7.73 3.75
CA TRP A 60 -8.11 7.48 3.98
C TRP A 60 -7.29 8.76 4.07
N ALA A 61 -6.25 8.72 4.90
CA ALA A 61 -5.26 9.78 4.94
C ALA A 61 -4.65 10.03 3.55
N GLY A 62 -4.66 11.28 3.12
CA GLY A 62 -4.17 11.70 1.83
C GLY A 62 -2.69 11.39 1.59
N ARG A 63 -2.25 11.49 0.36
CA ARG A 63 -0.83 11.34 0.01
C ARG A 63 -0.04 12.57 0.44
N LYS A 64 1.15 12.35 0.98
CA LYS A 64 2.14 13.42 1.22
C LYS A 64 2.79 13.92 -0.08
N THR A 65 2.63 13.21 -1.19
CA THR A 65 3.22 13.56 -2.49
C THR A 65 2.22 14.30 -3.37
N LYS A 66 2.72 15.12 -4.29
CA LYS A 66 1.88 15.85 -5.28
C LYS A 66 1.23 14.95 -6.34
N ARG A 67 1.40 13.63 -6.26
CA ARG A 67 0.78 12.70 -7.20
C ARG A 67 -0.74 12.76 -7.11
N ARG A 68 -1.39 13.08 -8.21
CA ARG A 68 -2.84 13.01 -8.39
C ARG A 68 -3.24 11.56 -8.71
N GLY A 69 -4.45 11.18 -8.34
CA GLY A 69 -5.02 9.87 -8.62
C GLY A 69 -5.23 9.00 -7.38
N LYS A 70 -6.13 8.05 -7.52
CA LYS A 70 -6.56 7.15 -6.43
C LYS A 70 -5.42 6.23 -5.98
N MET A 71 -5.31 6.03 -4.67
CA MET A 71 -4.33 5.12 -4.07
C MET A 71 -4.79 3.66 -4.22
N LEU A 72 -3.85 2.73 -4.24
CA LEU A 72 -4.07 1.28 -4.25
C LEU A 72 -4.94 0.74 -5.41
N ARG A 73 -5.17 1.53 -6.46
CA ARG A 73 -6.10 1.25 -7.57
C ARG A 73 -5.98 -0.16 -8.16
N ASN A 74 -4.79 -0.70 -8.23
CA ASN A 74 -4.53 -2.00 -8.83
C ASN A 74 -4.44 -3.15 -7.80
N LEU A 75 -4.38 -2.84 -6.50
CA LEU A 75 -4.19 -3.85 -5.46
C LEU A 75 -5.36 -4.85 -5.38
N PRO A 76 -6.65 -4.44 -5.46
CA PRO A 76 -7.76 -5.38 -5.43
C PRO A 76 -7.83 -6.34 -6.62
N LYS A 77 -7.14 -6.03 -7.73
CA LYS A 77 -7.06 -6.95 -8.88
C LYS A 77 -6.16 -8.16 -8.61
N LEU A 78 -5.29 -8.05 -7.61
CA LEU A 78 -4.37 -9.09 -7.20
C LEU A 78 -4.92 -9.98 -6.08
N LEU A 79 -6.18 -9.75 -5.65
CA LEU A 79 -6.85 -10.58 -4.67
C LEU A 79 -7.34 -11.87 -5.32
N HIS A 80 -6.93 -12.97 -4.72
CA HIS A 80 -7.29 -14.32 -5.10
C HIS A 80 -7.96 -15.03 -3.94
N VAL A 81 -8.79 -16.04 -4.28
CA VAL A 81 -9.47 -16.89 -3.31
C VAL A 81 -8.96 -18.31 -3.48
N ARG A 82 -8.54 -18.93 -2.39
CA ARG A 82 -8.14 -20.34 -2.33
C ARG A 82 -9.07 -21.07 -1.37
N GLU A 83 -9.63 -22.15 -1.82
CA GLU A 83 -10.44 -23.05 -1.00
C GLU A 83 -9.54 -23.96 -0.15
N MET A 84 -9.97 -24.22 1.07
CA MET A 84 -9.29 -25.07 2.04
C MET A 84 -10.35 -26.03 2.64
N PRO A 85 -10.81 -27.02 1.87
CA PRO A 85 -11.93 -27.88 2.25
C PRO A 85 -11.63 -28.72 3.49
N GLU A 86 -10.36 -29.07 3.72
CA GLU A 86 -9.92 -29.89 4.87
C GLU A 86 -10.26 -29.24 6.22
N ILE A 87 -10.27 -27.90 6.26
CA ILE A 87 -10.56 -27.12 7.47
C ILE A 87 -11.84 -26.27 7.32
N ASN A 88 -12.67 -26.55 6.32
CA ASN A 88 -13.88 -25.78 6.00
C ASN A 88 -13.65 -24.26 5.95
N ALA A 89 -12.56 -23.82 5.34
CA ALA A 89 -12.16 -22.43 5.26
C ALA A 89 -11.88 -21.98 3.83
N VAL A 90 -11.81 -20.67 3.67
CA VAL A 90 -11.41 -20.01 2.42
C VAL A 90 -10.37 -18.94 2.75
N ARG A 91 -9.26 -18.94 2.02
CA ARG A 91 -8.22 -17.95 2.16
C ARG A 91 -8.32 -16.90 1.06
N VAL A 92 -8.39 -15.63 1.45
CA VAL A 92 -8.20 -14.51 0.54
C VAL A 92 -6.76 -14.01 0.67
N TYR A 93 -6.05 -13.88 -0.46
CA TYR A 93 -4.65 -13.50 -0.46
C TYR A 93 -4.29 -12.65 -1.69
N LEU A 94 -3.15 -11.98 -1.64
CA LEU A 94 -2.63 -11.16 -2.73
C LEU A 94 -1.52 -11.92 -3.47
N GLN A 95 -1.65 -12.05 -4.78
CA GLN A 95 -0.68 -12.72 -5.63
C GLN A 95 -0.36 -11.87 -6.86
N GLY A 96 0.89 -11.95 -7.32
CA GLY A 96 1.37 -11.20 -8.49
C GLY A 96 1.74 -9.76 -8.15
N GLY A 97 1.71 -8.91 -9.16
CA GLY A 97 2.08 -7.50 -9.06
C GLY A 97 3.59 -7.25 -9.21
N GLY A 98 3.91 -6.17 -9.92
CA GLY A 98 5.31 -5.76 -10.19
C GLY A 98 5.85 -4.76 -9.17
N TYR A 99 5.58 -4.95 -7.88
CA TYR A 99 6.08 -4.05 -6.84
C TYR A 99 7.59 -4.23 -6.64
N ARG A 100 8.29 -3.13 -6.47
CA ARG A 100 9.75 -3.12 -6.25
C ARG A 100 10.14 -2.13 -5.15
N ASN A 101 11.16 -2.51 -4.38
CA ASN A 101 11.89 -1.62 -3.49
C ASN A 101 13.32 -1.46 -4.05
N GLY A 102 13.53 -0.42 -4.83
CA GLY A 102 14.76 -0.28 -5.63
C GLY A 102 14.84 -1.38 -6.69
N ALA A 103 15.87 -2.21 -6.65
CA ALA A 103 16.07 -3.34 -7.55
C ALA A 103 15.34 -4.62 -7.11
N SER A 104 15.02 -4.73 -5.82
CA SER A 104 14.45 -5.94 -5.24
C SER A 104 12.93 -6.03 -5.45
N PRO A 105 12.39 -7.19 -5.89
CA PRO A 105 10.96 -7.39 -5.98
C PRO A 105 10.33 -7.43 -4.58
N VAL A 106 9.09 -6.94 -4.47
CA VAL A 106 8.32 -6.96 -3.23
C VAL A 106 7.01 -7.71 -3.48
N PRO A 107 6.71 -8.76 -2.71
CA PRO A 107 5.44 -9.48 -2.84
C PRO A 107 4.23 -8.57 -2.59
N ALA A 108 3.16 -8.75 -3.37
CA ALA A 108 1.93 -7.98 -3.21
C ALA A 108 1.31 -8.11 -1.81
N GLY A 109 1.47 -9.27 -1.16
CA GLY A 109 1.03 -9.49 0.21
C GLY A 109 1.69 -8.56 1.22
N VAL A 110 3.00 -8.31 1.09
CA VAL A 110 3.73 -7.37 1.95
C VAL A 110 3.21 -5.94 1.75
N VAL A 111 2.98 -5.55 0.49
CA VAL A 111 2.40 -4.23 0.17
C VAL A 111 0.99 -4.12 0.74
N GLY A 112 0.16 -5.14 0.55
CA GLY A 112 -1.20 -5.19 1.09
C GLY A 112 -1.22 -5.07 2.60
N TYR A 113 -0.41 -5.86 3.30
CA TYR A 113 -0.29 -5.82 4.75
C TYR A 113 0.11 -4.43 5.27
N SER A 114 1.17 -3.85 4.70
CA SER A 114 1.64 -2.54 5.12
C SER A 114 0.64 -1.41 4.82
N GLN A 115 -0.23 -1.56 3.84
CA GLN A 115 -1.30 -0.60 3.58
C GLN A 115 -2.52 -0.85 4.48
N GLN A 116 -2.87 -2.11 4.74
CA GLN A 116 -4.00 -2.44 5.60
C GLN A 116 -3.81 -1.92 7.03
N TYR A 117 -2.65 -2.17 7.61
CA TYR A 117 -2.36 -1.89 9.01
C TYR A 117 -1.49 -0.66 9.24
N GLY A 118 -0.94 -0.09 8.16
CA GLY A 118 0.10 0.91 8.27
C GLY A 118 1.44 0.31 8.66
N MET A 119 2.48 1.12 8.61
CA MET A 119 3.82 0.73 9.09
C MET A 119 4.65 1.95 9.46
N SER A 120 5.56 1.77 10.39
CA SER A 120 6.58 2.75 10.73
C SER A 120 7.95 2.10 10.61
N VAL A 121 8.82 2.67 9.76
CA VAL A 121 10.16 2.15 9.52
C VAL A 121 11.20 3.23 9.78
N ARG A 122 12.14 2.93 10.65
CA ARG A 122 13.32 3.78 10.84
C ARG A 122 14.38 3.42 9.81
N VAL A 123 14.75 4.40 9.01
CA VAL A 123 15.79 4.25 7.99
C VAL A 123 17.05 4.93 8.49
N ASN A 124 18.16 4.20 8.54
CA ASN A 124 19.47 4.74 8.89
C ASN A 124 20.27 4.99 7.61
N ARG A 125 20.96 6.11 7.56
CA ARG A 125 21.75 6.53 6.40
C ARG A 125 22.98 5.66 6.16
N SER A 126 23.54 5.05 7.20
CA SER A 126 24.74 4.19 7.11
C SER A 126 24.61 3.02 6.13
N GLY A 127 23.37 2.54 5.89
CA GLY A 127 23.09 1.50 4.89
C GLY A 127 22.86 1.99 3.46
N GLN A 128 22.69 3.29 3.26
CA GLN A 128 22.47 3.87 1.93
C GLN A 128 23.77 4.51 1.42
N ARG A 129 24.62 3.71 0.79
CA ARG A 129 25.71 4.26 -0.03
C ARG A 129 25.07 5.14 -1.11
N SER A 130 25.58 6.38 -1.27
CA SER A 130 25.08 7.25 -2.33
C SER A 130 25.26 6.54 -3.66
N ARG A 131 24.17 6.32 -4.39
CA ARG A 131 24.18 5.78 -5.75
C ARG A 131 24.66 6.79 -6.80
N ALA A 132 25.33 7.85 -6.36
CA ALA A 132 25.94 8.79 -7.28
C ALA A 132 27.07 8.06 -8.00
N GLU A 133 26.92 7.89 -9.30
CA GLU A 133 27.99 7.38 -10.17
C GLU A 133 29.24 8.21 -9.93
N PRO A 134 30.41 7.54 -9.69
CA PRO A 134 31.65 8.26 -9.55
C PRO A 134 31.88 9.15 -10.77
N GLY A 135 32.19 10.42 -10.57
CA GLY A 135 32.44 11.36 -11.68
C GLY A 135 31.22 12.06 -12.28
N LYS A 136 29.98 11.74 -11.90
CA LYS A 136 28.79 12.44 -12.40
C LYS A 136 28.91 13.94 -12.11
N LYS A 137 28.82 14.77 -13.16
CA LYS A 137 28.90 16.24 -13.07
C LYS A 137 27.70 16.83 -12.31
N ALA A 138 27.93 17.98 -11.68
CA ALA A 138 26.89 18.73 -10.99
C ALA A 138 25.76 19.13 -11.96
N THR A 139 24.51 19.12 -11.48
CA THR A 139 23.36 19.52 -12.27
C THR A 139 23.18 21.04 -12.30
N ILE A 140 22.51 21.56 -13.33
CA ILE A 140 22.14 22.99 -13.41
C ILE A 140 21.31 23.42 -12.19
N ALA A 141 20.46 22.54 -11.66
CA ALA A 141 19.69 22.82 -10.44
C ALA A 141 20.60 23.03 -9.20
N GLN A 142 21.66 22.23 -9.08
CA GLN A 142 22.67 22.40 -8.02
C GLN A 142 23.47 23.69 -8.23
N ALA A 143 23.85 24.01 -9.47
CA ALA A 143 24.56 25.24 -9.81
C ALA A 143 23.74 26.50 -9.48
N LYS A 144 22.44 26.51 -9.83
CA LYS A 144 21.50 27.57 -9.46
C LYS A 144 21.44 27.76 -7.93
N LYS A 145 21.35 26.64 -7.19
CA LYS A 145 21.26 26.66 -5.74
C LYS A 145 22.56 27.15 -5.08
N LEU A 146 23.72 26.74 -5.60
CA LEU A 146 25.02 27.20 -5.13
C LEU A 146 25.17 28.72 -5.31
N ARG A 147 24.81 29.25 -6.47
CA ARG A 147 24.85 30.71 -6.71
C ARG A 147 23.88 31.48 -5.82
N ALA A 148 22.67 30.95 -5.61
CA ALA A 148 21.70 31.55 -4.69
C ALA A 148 22.20 31.58 -3.23
N LEU A 149 23.01 30.59 -2.83
CA LEU A 149 23.65 30.53 -1.50
C LEU A 149 24.93 31.37 -1.42
N GLY A 150 25.32 32.09 -2.49
CA GLY A 150 26.49 32.95 -2.47
C GLY A 150 27.82 32.23 -2.76
N TYR A 151 27.77 31.04 -3.41
CA TYR A 151 29.00 30.31 -3.76
C TYR A 151 29.92 31.14 -4.65
N ALA A 152 31.16 31.33 -4.20
CA ALA A 152 32.18 32.04 -4.94
C ALA A 152 33.48 31.22 -4.96
N VAL A 153 34.28 31.42 -5.98
CA VAL A 153 35.59 30.77 -6.16
C VAL A 153 36.67 31.86 -6.18
N LYS A 154 37.75 31.58 -5.49
CA LYS A 154 38.91 32.47 -5.48
C LYS A 154 39.65 32.39 -6.82
N ARG A 155 39.80 33.51 -7.50
CA ARG A 155 40.61 33.64 -8.72
C ARG A 155 41.67 34.75 -8.49
N GLY A 156 42.91 34.33 -8.30
CA GLY A 156 43.99 35.23 -7.85
C GLY A 156 43.67 35.82 -6.46
N LYS A 157 43.71 37.11 -6.34
CA LYS A 157 43.42 37.83 -5.07
C LYS A 157 41.93 38.14 -4.84
N ARG A 158 41.03 37.82 -5.81
CA ARG A 158 39.59 38.19 -5.76
C ARG A 158 38.66 36.98 -5.72
N TRP A 159 37.55 37.12 -5.00
CA TRP A 159 36.44 36.16 -5.02
C TRP A 159 35.46 36.51 -6.15
N LYS A 160 35.19 35.55 -7.05
CA LYS A 160 34.23 35.73 -8.14
C LYS A 160 33.12 34.67 -8.09
N LYS A 161 31.89 35.08 -8.38
CA LYS A 161 30.77 34.16 -8.54
C LYS A 161 30.90 33.42 -9.88
N PRO A 162 31.06 32.07 -9.89
CA PRO A 162 31.23 31.33 -11.13
C PRO A 162 29.90 31.27 -11.90
N THR A 163 29.99 31.09 -13.24
CA THR A 163 28.83 30.85 -14.08
C THR A 163 28.25 29.46 -13.79
N TYR A 164 27.01 29.23 -14.19
CA TYR A 164 26.37 27.88 -14.04
C TYR A 164 27.19 26.81 -14.76
N ARG A 165 27.67 27.10 -15.96
CA ARG A 165 28.49 26.18 -16.74
C ARG A 165 29.82 25.87 -16.04
N GLN A 166 30.49 26.86 -15.50
CA GLN A 166 31.71 26.64 -14.73
C GLN A 166 31.48 25.73 -13.51
N ILE A 167 30.36 25.87 -12.80
CA ILE A 167 30.01 25.03 -11.67
C ILE A 167 29.75 23.58 -12.11
N THR A 168 29.00 23.39 -13.22
CA THR A 168 28.71 22.05 -13.72
C THR A 168 29.93 21.35 -14.30
N ASP A 169 30.89 22.09 -14.83
CA ASP A 169 32.09 21.52 -15.41
C ASP A 169 33.17 21.19 -14.37
N THR A 170 33.26 21.98 -13.29
CA THR A 170 34.30 21.83 -12.26
C THR A 170 33.89 20.97 -11.08
N LEU A 171 32.60 20.92 -10.74
CA LEU A 171 32.13 20.16 -9.58
C LEU A 171 31.41 18.87 -9.98
N THR A 172 31.68 17.83 -9.21
CA THR A 172 30.85 16.61 -9.28
C THR A 172 29.53 16.79 -8.55
N TYR A 173 28.55 15.97 -8.88
CA TYR A 173 27.24 15.93 -8.21
C TYR A 173 27.36 15.81 -6.68
N ALA A 174 28.27 14.95 -6.23
CA ALA A 174 28.53 14.73 -4.81
C ALA A 174 29.14 15.97 -4.14
N GLN A 175 30.18 16.58 -4.76
CA GLN A 175 30.84 17.79 -4.24
C GLN A 175 29.85 18.95 -4.14
N ALA A 176 29.09 19.22 -5.20
CA ALA A 176 28.06 20.26 -5.21
C ALA A 176 27.03 20.03 -4.10
N GLY A 177 26.62 18.77 -3.88
CA GLY A 177 25.70 18.40 -2.80
C GLY A 177 26.24 18.66 -1.39
N VAL A 178 27.53 18.41 -1.17
CA VAL A 178 28.21 18.68 0.14
C VAL A 178 28.31 20.18 0.36
N ILE A 179 28.76 20.96 -0.64
CA ILE A 179 28.89 22.40 -0.55
C ILE A 179 27.53 23.07 -0.27
N ILE A 180 26.48 22.69 -1.03
CA ILE A 180 25.12 23.20 -0.81
C ILE A 180 24.68 22.95 0.64
N ARG A 181 24.96 21.78 1.17
CA ARG A 181 24.59 21.40 2.54
C ARG A 181 25.31 22.29 3.56
N LYS A 182 26.64 22.44 3.41
CA LYS A 182 27.46 23.27 4.29
C LYS A 182 27.01 24.73 4.26
N MET A 183 26.79 25.29 3.08
CA MET A 183 26.34 26.68 2.91
C MET A 183 24.92 26.94 3.38
N SER A 184 24.03 25.94 3.29
CA SER A 184 22.65 26.06 3.76
C SER A 184 22.47 25.82 5.27
N GLY A 185 23.53 25.53 6.01
CA GLY A 185 23.50 25.26 7.47
C GLY A 185 22.66 24.02 7.85
N ARG A 186 22.31 23.17 6.89
CA ARG A 186 21.43 22.03 7.16
C ARG A 186 22.21 20.87 7.79
N ALA A 187 21.82 20.50 9.01
CA ALA A 187 22.32 19.30 9.66
C ALA A 187 22.08 18.05 8.81
N VAL A 188 23.03 17.13 8.83
CA VAL A 188 22.92 15.84 8.15
C VAL A 188 22.02 14.95 8.99
N LYS A 189 20.84 14.62 8.46
CA LYS A 189 20.01 13.60 9.08
C LYS A 189 20.67 12.24 8.90
N THR A 190 21.02 11.59 9.98
CA THR A 190 21.61 10.25 10.03
C THR A 190 20.54 9.16 10.00
N SER A 191 19.34 9.48 10.49
CA SER A 191 18.19 8.61 10.46
C SER A 191 16.90 9.40 10.26
N TRP A 192 15.88 8.75 9.73
CA TRP A 192 14.51 9.29 9.63
C TRP A 192 13.50 8.17 9.74
N VAL A 193 12.29 8.51 10.13
CA VAL A 193 11.17 7.57 10.23
C VAL A 193 10.25 7.78 9.03
N ILE A 194 9.92 6.67 8.36
CA ILE A 194 8.91 6.63 7.30
C ILE A 194 7.65 6.05 7.92
N ASN A 195 6.64 6.90 8.10
CA ASN A 195 5.33 6.47 8.56
C ASN A 195 4.39 6.34 7.36
N VAL A 196 3.91 5.12 7.14
CA VAL A 196 2.84 4.82 6.18
C VAL A 196 1.55 4.69 6.97
N PRO A 197 0.58 5.61 6.81
CA PRO A 197 -0.68 5.50 7.52
C PRO A 197 -1.46 4.28 7.04
N ALA A 198 -2.23 3.67 7.95
CA ALA A 198 -3.14 2.58 7.62
C ALA A 198 -4.18 3.07 6.58
N ARG A 199 -4.44 2.21 5.62
CA ARG A 199 -5.47 2.38 4.59
C ARG A 199 -6.18 1.05 4.43
N ALA A 200 -6.96 0.70 5.45
CA ALA A 200 -7.73 -0.52 5.45
C ALA A 200 -8.62 -0.56 4.20
N PHE A 201 -8.41 -1.57 3.37
CA PHE A 201 -9.18 -1.78 2.14
C PHE A 201 -9.92 -3.12 2.16
N LEU A 202 -9.40 -4.11 2.89
CA LEU A 202 -10.05 -5.39 3.11
C LEU A 202 -10.98 -5.28 4.31
N GLY A 203 -12.21 -5.70 4.13
CA GLY A 203 -13.25 -5.68 5.14
C GLY A 203 -14.59 -5.21 4.58
N MET A 204 -15.62 -5.46 5.33
CA MET A 204 -17.00 -5.02 5.12
C MET A 204 -17.50 -4.48 6.47
N ASN A 205 -18.40 -3.52 6.45
CA ASN A 205 -19.19 -3.20 7.63
C ASN A 205 -20.31 -4.25 7.81
N ASP A 206 -20.97 -4.23 8.95
CA ASP A 206 -21.97 -5.26 9.31
C ASP A 206 -23.15 -5.28 8.34
N ASP A 207 -23.65 -4.13 7.92
CA ASP A 207 -24.73 -4.03 6.92
C ASP A 207 -24.32 -4.65 5.58
N GLU A 208 -23.10 -4.39 5.13
CA GLU A 208 -22.57 -4.95 3.90
C GLU A 208 -22.37 -6.45 4.01
N PHE A 209 -21.87 -6.90 5.16
CA PHE A 209 -21.69 -8.32 5.45
C PHE A 209 -23.02 -9.05 5.43
N ASN A 210 -24.04 -8.57 6.15
CA ASN A 210 -25.37 -9.19 6.22
C ASN A 210 -26.04 -9.23 4.84
N LYS A 211 -25.96 -8.14 4.07
CA LYS A 211 -26.45 -8.11 2.69
C LYS A 211 -25.69 -9.09 1.77
N ALA A 212 -24.38 -9.20 1.94
CA ALA A 212 -23.57 -10.14 1.17
C ALA A 212 -23.91 -11.58 1.54
N LEU A 213 -24.03 -11.90 2.83
CA LEU A 213 -24.39 -13.22 3.35
C LEU A 213 -25.77 -13.65 2.83
N ALA A 214 -26.79 -12.82 2.99
CA ALA A 214 -28.15 -13.09 2.50
C ALA A 214 -28.18 -13.39 1.00
N ARG A 215 -27.51 -12.56 0.18
CA ARG A 215 -27.40 -12.79 -1.27
C ARG A 215 -26.71 -14.10 -1.63
N GLN A 216 -25.67 -14.47 -0.89
CA GLN A 216 -24.94 -15.70 -1.20
C GLN A 216 -25.68 -16.94 -0.70
N LEU A 217 -26.43 -16.86 0.38
CA LEU A 217 -27.36 -17.92 0.83
C LEU A 217 -28.43 -18.19 -0.22
N GLN A 218 -29.10 -17.16 -0.71
CA GLN A 218 -30.06 -17.29 -1.81
C GLN A 218 -29.44 -17.94 -3.04
N ALA A 219 -28.23 -17.53 -3.40
CA ALA A 219 -27.54 -18.01 -4.60
C ALA A 219 -27.06 -19.46 -4.53
N ILE A 220 -27.03 -20.10 -3.35
CA ILE A 220 -26.76 -21.53 -3.19
C ILE A 220 -28.04 -22.36 -3.03
N GLY A 221 -29.24 -21.74 -3.27
CA GLY A 221 -30.53 -22.39 -3.16
C GLY A 221 -31.02 -22.55 -1.71
N PHE A 222 -30.51 -21.74 -0.79
CA PHE A 222 -31.04 -21.68 0.56
C PHE A 222 -32.21 -20.69 0.59
N GLY A 223 -33.38 -21.15 1.01
CA GLY A 223 -34.61 -20.36 1.03
C GLY A 223 -35.63 -20.69 -0.06
N TRP A 224 -35.27 -21.46 -1.07
CA TRP A 224 -36.26 -21.95 -2.07
C TRP A 224 -37.03 -23.15 -1.54
N ASP A 225 -36.44 -23.96 -0.65
CA ASP A 225 -37.10 -25.13 -0.07
C ASP A 225 -38.13 -24.77 1.00
N VAL A 226 -38.08 -23.57 1.59
CA VAL A 226 -39.07 -23.11 2.58
C VAL A 226 -40.40 -22.77 1.93
N ASN A 227 -40.40 -22.27 0.68
CA ASN A 227 -41.62 -21.95 -0.05
C ASN A 227 -42.21 -23.14 -0.81
N ALA A 228 -41.50 -24.27 -0.89
CA ALA A 228 -41.96 -25.48 -1.54
C ALA A 228 -42.74 -26.41 -0.60
N GLN A 229 -42.67 -26.19 0.71
CA GLN A 229 -43.39 -26.96 1.73
C GLN A 229 -44.77 -26.37 2.09
N ASP A 230 -45.10 -25.16 1.60
CA ASP A 230 -46.40 -24.50 1.81
C ASP A 230 -47.30 -24.56 0.55
N ARG A 231 -47.11 -25.57 -0.29
CA ARG A 231 -48.04 -25.85 -1.40
C ARG A 231 -48.52 -27.31 -1.40
#